data_35394f22b911510e2a715b6430be1c68
#
_entry.id   35394f22b911510e2a715b6430be1c68
#
_cell.length_a   1.000
_cell.length_b   1.000
_cell.length_c   1.000
_cell.angle_alpha   90.00
_cell.angle_beta   90.00
_cell.angle_gamma   90.00
#
_symmetry.space_group_name_H-M   'P 1'
#
loop_
_entity.id
_entity.type
_entity.pdbx_description
1 polymer ?
#
loop_
_entity_poly.entity_id
_entity_poly.type
_entity_poly.pdbx_seq_one_letter_code
_entity_poly.pdbx_strand_id
1 'polypeptide(L)'
;MRYEIKVNYPIDEIEKSRRRLESCANGTRYDRVPVSFCIVPRYFAKAMGVTYSDIFRDADVQFEFLLQSGKYLAENIKSDMFSSPEISMHPYFDNVTSASHFGGHIEWPENETLQAVPVIHTIDQMKSFEIPDPEAGLYGTVIKWHTRMKELAAETKIIFDGAEGRVRVEPINLMALGPHMIAIDLVGPDFYWWCVEEPDLCKEFLQKITDGIIDSEEYIRKIDPRPCAYDAFGTAEDSSTVMSAEMFREFVAPYDKQLYDRFGQKCRAMHQCGPSSHLHEILVDELRITNYNLFGYQVEPEYIAKSMGGKVSLLGNINPMLMLSGTRAQVRDEVMRTLEYLGPLPGYILSDGANVCPEIPLDNINALVETAFEYAGLHPELFTEHLAK
;
A
#
# COMPACT_ATOMS: atom_id res chain seq x y z
N MET A 1 32.15 -3.43 -3.82
CA MET A 1 31.24 -3.56 -2.64
C MET A 1 31.15 -2.19 -1.99
N ARG A 2 29.99 -1.57 -1.97
CA ARG A 2 29.77 -0.22 -1.43
C ARG A 2 29.19 -0.27 -0.02
N TYR A 3 28.27 -1.19 0.23
CA TYR A 3 27.66 -1.38 1.53
C TYR A 3 27.79 -2.84 2.01
N GLU A 4 28.01 -3.03 3.30
CA GLU A 4 27.88 -4.32 3.97
C GLU A 4 26.97 -4.12 5.18
N ILE A 5 25.81 -4.77 5.18
CA ILE A 5 24.79 -4.64 6.22
C ILE A 5 24.59 -5.99 6.89
N LYS A 6 24.69 -5.99 8.21
CA LYS A 6 24.30 -7.14 9.04
C LYS A 6 22.95 -6.85 9.66
N VAL A 7 22.03 -7.79 9.49
CA VAL A 7 20.66 -7.73 10.00
C VAL A 7 20.51 -8.83 11.03
N ASN A 8 20.22 -8.45 12.26
CA ASN A 8 19.95 -9.39 13.35
C ASN A 8 18.47 -9.82 13.29
N TYR A 9 18.19 -10.79 12.40
CA TYR A 9 16.85 -11.36 12.22
C TYR A 9 16.96 -12.86 11.97
N PRO A 10 16.35 -13.72 12.82
CA PRO A 10 16.52 -15.16 12.76
C PRO A 10 15.99 -15.77 11.45
N ILE A 11 16.78 -16.64 10.83
CA ILE A 11 16.40 -17.33 9.58
C ILE A 11 15.16 -18.21 9.75
N ASP A 12 14.98 -18.84 10.92
CA ASP A 12 13.79 -19.65 11.21
C ASP A 12 12.49 -18.81 11.28
N GLU A 13 12.58 -17.53 11.69
CA GLU A 13 11.42 -16.63 11.62
C GLU A 13 11.07 -16.25 10.18
N ILE A 14 12.05 -16.10 9.29
CA ILE A 14 11.82 -15.90 7.86
C ILE A 14 11.03 -17.09 7.28
N GLU A 15 11.44 -18.31 7.62
CA GLU A 15 10.76 -19.53 7.15
C GLU A 15 9.34 -19.64 7.71
N LYS A 16 9.11 -19.31 8.97
CA LYS A 16 7.77 -19.27 9.57
C LYS A 16 6.89 -18.21 8.90
N SER A 17 7.43 -17.00 8.67
CA SER A 17 6.71 -15.92 7.96
C SER A 17 6.31 -16.34 6.54
N ARG A 18 7.23 -17.00 5.81
CA ARG A 18 6.94 -17.56 4.49
C ARG A 18 5.77 -18.55 4.56
N ARG A 19 5.81 -19.50 5.50
CA ARG A 19 4.74 -20.50 5.67
C ARG A 19 3.41 -19.86 6.03
N ARG A 20 3.39 -18.83 6.92
CA ARG A 20 2.17 -18.10 7.28
C ARG A 20 1.53 -17.45 6.07
N LEU A 21 2.33 -16.74 5.25
CA LEU A 21 1.85 -16.05 4.05
C LEU A 21 1.39 -17.02 2.97
N GLU A 22 2.14 -18.11 2.70
CA GLU A 22 1.75 -19.16 1.76
C GLU A 22 0.46 -19.86 2.19
N SER A 23 0.34 -20.22 3.47
CA SER A 23 -0.88 -20.82 4.00
C SER A 23 -2.07 -19.90 3.87
N CYS A 24 -1.89 -18.62 4.21
CA CYS A 24 -2.92 -17.60 4.06
C CYS A 24 -3.40 -17.47 2.60
N ALA A 25 -2.46 -17.40 1.65
CA ALA A 25 -2.76 -17.34 0.21
C ALA A 25 -3.51 -18.58 -0.29
N ASN A 26 -3.27 -19.74 0.30
CA ASN A 26 -3.95 -21.00 0.00
C ASN A 26 -5.26 -21.22 0.79
N GLY A 27 -5.71 -20.23 1.54
CA GLY A 27 -6.92 -20.32 2.34
C GLY A 27 -6.81 -21.20 3.59
N THR A 28 -5.58 -21.52 4.03
CA THR A 28 -5.28 -22.28 5.25
C THR A 28 -4.53 -21.39 6.25
N ARG A 29 -4.22 -21.92 7.44
CA ARG A 29 -3.48 -21.20 8.47
C ARG A 29 -2.40 -22.08 9.06
N TYR A 30 -1.19 -21.52 9.20
CA TYR A 30 -0.04 -22.23 9.72
C TYR A 30 -0.08 -22.29 11.27
N ASP A 31 0.43 -21.29 11.96
CA ASP A 31 0.53 -21.24 13.43
C ASP A 31 -0.21 -20.05 14.05
N ARG A 32 -0.46 -19.01 13.28
CA ARG A 32 -1.26 -17.83 13.61
C ARG A 32 -1.70 -17.07 12.35
N VAL A 33 -2.55 -16.08 12.51
CA VAL A 33 -2.86 -15.11 11.45
C VAL A 33 -1.58 -14.33 11.11
N PRO A 34 -1.23 -14.19 9.82
CA PRO A 34 -0.09 -13.37 9.41
C PRO A 34 -0.29 -11.90 9.80
N VAL A 35 0.82 -11.22 10.10
CA VAL A 35 0.82 -9.80 10.44
C VAL A 35 1.76 -9.05 9.50
N SER A 36 1.24 -8.04 8.83
CA SER A 36 2.00 -7.13 7.98
C SER A 36 1.63 -5.69 8.31
N PHE A 37 2.42 -4.73 7.86
CA PHE A 37 2.19 -3.31 8.14
C PHE A 37 2.43 -2.47 6.91
N CYS A 38 1.73 -1.34 6.80
CA CYS A 38 2.09 -0.25 5.92
C CYS A 38 2.88 0.80 6.70
N ILE A 39 4.19 0.63 6.77
CA ILE A 39 5.06 1.56 7.48
C ILE A 39 5.64 2.55 6.48
N VAL A 40 5.17 3.79 6.54
CA VAL A 40 5.66 4.84 5.65
C VAL A 40 7.10 5.24 5.98
N PRO A 41 7.94 5.62 4.99
CA PRO A 41 9.32 6.05 5.20
C PRO A 41 9.48 7.16 6.24
N ARG A 42 8.49 8.04 6.41
CA ARG A 42 8.48 9.09 7.43
C ARG A 42 8.55 8.55 8.86
N TYR A 43 7.97 7.36 9.13
CA TYR A 43 8.14 6.69 10.43
C TYR A 43 9.62 6.40 10.71
N PHE A 44 10.31 5.82 9.74
CA PHE A 44 11.73 5.48 9.89
C PHE A 44 12.61 6.73 9.97
N ALA A 45 12.31 7.78 9.19
CA ALA A 45 13.02 9.06 9.27
C ALA A 45 12.98 9.62 10.68
N LYS A 46 11.79 9.67 11.30
CA LYS A 46 11.62 10.09 12.70
C LYS A 46 12.36 9.18 13.67
N ALA A 47 12.22 7.86 13.53
CA ALA A 47 12.86 6.88 14.41
C ALA A 47 14.39 6.91 14.36
N MET A 48 14.97 7.24 13.20
CA MET A 48 16.42 7.30 12.97
C MET A 48 16.98 8.73 13.11
N GLY A 49 16.14 9.75 13.35
CA GLY A 49 16.57 11.13 13.48
C GLY A 49 17.05 11.77 12.17
N VAL A 50 16.48 11.34 11.03
CA VAL A 50 16.77 11.85 9.70
C VAL A 50 15.71 12.87 9.30
N THR A 51 16.11 14.00 8.70
CA THR A 51 15.17 14.97 8.12
C THR A 51 14.47 14.33 6.92
N TYR A 52 13.13 14.33 6.91
CA TYR A 52 12.39 13.58 5.92
C TYR A 52 12.63 14.07 4.49
N SER A 53 12.69 15.38 4.27
CA SER A 53 12.98 15.95 2.95
C SER A 53 14.35 15.55 2.38
N ASP A 54 15.34 15.22 3.24
CA ASP A 54 16.67 14.82 2.78
C ASP A 54 16.65 13.51 1.99
N ILE A 55 15.68 12.61 2.24
CA ILE A 55 15.58 11.33 1.52
C ILE A 55 15.22 11.49 0.03
N PHE A 56 14.68 12.65 -0.33
CA PHE A 56 14.29 12.95 -1.72
C PHE A 56 15.38 13.69 -2.51
N ARG A 57 16.58 13.85 -1.94
CA ARG A 57 17.67 14.61 -2.57
C ARG A 57 18.23 13.91 -3.80
N ASP A 58 18.52 12.60 -3.70
CA ASP A 58 18.97 11.76 -4.79
C ASP A 58 18.78 10.26 -4.51
N ALA A 59 18.95 9.44 -5.53
CA ALA A 59 18.76 7.99 -5.46
C ALA A 59 19.69 7.28 -4.47
N ASP A 60 20.94 7.77 -4.33
CA ASP A 60 21.95 7.15 -3.45
C ASP A 60 21.57 7.36 -1.98
N VAL A 61 21.13 8.57 -1.64
CA VAL A 61 20.65 8.92 -0.30
C VAL A 61 19.40 8.13 0.06
N GLN A 62 18.42 8.06 -0.86
CA GLN A 62 17.21 7.32 -0.61
C GLN A 62 17.48 5.81 -0.51
N PHE A 63 18.36 5.25 -1.33
CA PHE A 63 18.77 3.85 -1.25
C PHE A 63 19.34 3.51 0.12
N GLU A 64 20.29 4.31 0.62
CA GLU A 64 20.90 4.10 1.93
C GLU A 64 19.84 4.21 3.05
N PHE A 65 18.97 5.21 2.98
CA PHE A 65 17.89 5.36 3.94
C PHE A 65 16.95 4.16 3.94
N LEU A 66 16.48 3.68 2.79
CA LEU A 66 15.61 2.51 2.68
C LEU A 66 16.29 1.22 3.14
N LEU A 67 17.59 1.09 2.89
CA LEU A 67 18.40 -0.03 3.38
C LEU A 67 18.45 -0.05 4.91
N GLN A 68 18.69 1.10 5.56
CA GLN A 68 18.68 1.22 7.02
C GLN A 68 17.26 1.05 7.59
N SER A 69 16.23 1.52 6.89
CA SER A 69 14.83 1.32 7.27
C SER A 69 14.46 -0.16 7.28
N GLY A 70 14.88 -0.92 6.26
CA GLY A 70 14.68 -2.37 6.21
C GLY A 70 15.39 -3.10 7.35
N LYS A 71 16.62 -2.68 7.70
CA LYS A 71 17.34 -3.20 8.88
C LYS A 71 16.59 -2.85 10.16
N TYR A 72 16.17 -1.60 10.34
CA TYR A 72 15.41 -1.17 11.52
C TYR A 72 14.12 -1.97 11.69
N LEU A 73 13.37 -2.15 10.58
CA LEU A 73 12.15 -2.97 10.55
C LEU A 73 12.42 -4.39 11.04
N ALA A 74 13.42 -5.06 10.47
CA ALA A 74 13.77 -6.42 10.84
C ALA A 74 14.14 -6.55 12.33
N GLU A 75 14.89 -5.61 12.87
CA GLU A 75 15.45 -5.71 14.22
C GLU A 75 14.51 -5.23 15.34
N ASN A 76 13.47 -4.44 15.01
CA ASN A 76 12.63 -3.79 16.04
C ASN A 76 11.14 -4.11 15.91
N ILE A 77 10.65 -4.45 14.72
CA ILE A 77 9.22 -4.64 14.48
C ILE A 77 8.94 -6.10 14.14
N LYS A 78 8.22 -6.76 15.04
CA LYS A 78 7.73 -8.12 14.79
C LYS A 78 6.69 -8.09 13.67
N SER A 79 6.90 -8.90 12.63
CA SER A 79 5.98 -8.98 11.50
C SER A 79 6.29 -10.18 10.62
N ASP A 80 5.43 -10.45 9.63
CA ASP A 80 5.68 -11.43 8.59
C ASP A 80 6.16 -10.77 7.27
N MET A 81 6.69 -9.56 7.35
CA MET A 81 7.16 -8.82 6.16
C MET A 81 8.47 -9.38 5.58
N PHE A 82 9.20 -10.20 6.32
CA PHE A 82 10.39 -10.92 5.83
C PHE A 82 10.06 -12.41 5.60
N SER A 83 9.74 -12.76 4.35
CA SER A 83 9.51 -14.14 3.91
C SER A 83 10.68 -14.73 3.11
N SER A 84 11.72 -13.94 2.90
CA SER A 84 13.02 -14.29 2.31
C SER A 84 14.09 -13.39 2.95
N PRO A 85 15.39 -13.78 2.91
CA PRO A 85 16.48 -12.96 3.45
C PRO A 85 16.79 -11.77 2.51
N GLU A 86 15.79 -10.92 2.30
CA GLU A 86 15.86 -9.80 1.37
C GLU A 86 15.37 -8.51 2.03
N ILE A 87 16.02 -7.39 1.71
CA ILE A 87 15.45 -6.06 1.93
C ILE A 87 14.90 -5.59 0.58
N SER A 88 13.58 -5.55 0.46
CA SER A 88 12.90 -5.05 -0.73
C SER A 88 12.75 -3.54 -0.68
N MET A 89 12.94 -2.88 -1.82
CA MET A 89 12.78 -1.44 -1.94
C MET A 89 12.43 -1.01 -3.38
N HIS A 90 11.92 0.18 -3.50
CA HIS A 90 11.71 0.89 -4.78
C HIS A 90 11.86 2.39 -4.55
N PRO A 91 12.07 3.21 -5.60
CA PRO A 91 12.04 4.67 -5.45
C PRO A 91 10.70 5.12 -4.89
N TYR A 92 10.73 5.98 -3.89
CA TYR A 92 9.56 6.36 -3.12
C TYR A 92 9.40 7.88 -3.08
N PHE A 93 8.20 8.37 -3.36
CA PHE A 93 7.84 9.79 -3.35
C PHE A 93 6.42 9.97 -2.76
N ASP A 94 6.15 9.37 -1.62
CA ASP A 94 4.80 9.33 -1.04
C ASP A 94 3.75 8.89 -2.09
N ASN A 95 2.57 9.48 -2.08
CA ASN A 95 1.49 9.19 -3.05
C ASN A 95 1.34 10.27 -4.13
N VAL A 96 2.38 11.12 -4.35
CA VAL A 96 2.28 12.28 -5.24
C VAL A 96 2.82 12.05 -6.65
N THR A 97 3.36 10.85 -6.93
CA THR A 97 3.97 10.56 -8.24
C THR A 97 2.96 10.71 -9.39
N SER A 98 1.75 10.19 -9.22
CA SER A 98 0.68 10.30 -10.22
C SER A 98 0.24 11.76 -10.41
N ALA A 99 -0.02 12.50 -9.33
CA ALA A 99 -0.38 13.92 -9.42
C ALA A 99 0.70 14.73 -10.14
N SER A 100 1.98 14.51 -9.81
CA SER A 100 3.11 15.15 -10.48
C SER A 100 3.19 14.80 -11.97
N HIS A 101 2.95 13.53 -12.33
CA HIS A 101 2.96 13.08 -13.73
C HIS A 101 1.89 13.82 -14.54
N PHE A 102 0.69 13.96 -14.01
CA PHE A 102 -0.44 14.66 -14.66
C PHE A 102 -0.37 16.19 -14.53
N GLY A 103 0.76 16.75 -14.12
CA GLY A 103 1.03 18.19 -14.11
C GLY A 103 0.65 18.90 -12.80
N GLY A 104 0.29 18.15 -11.75
CA GLY A 104 0.05 18.70 -10.42
C GLY A 104 1.31 19.32 -9.81
N HIS A 105 1.13 20.39 -9.04
CA HIS A 105 2.20 21.00 -8.26
C HIS A 105 2.45 20.21 -6.99
N ILE A 106 3.73 19.93 -6.67
CA ILE A 106 4.10 19.18 -5.47
C ILE A 106 4.82 20.10 -4.49
N GLU A 107 4.30 20.18 -3.28
CA GLU A 107 4.98 20.82 -2.14
C GLU A 107 5.87 19.81 -1.42
N TRP A 108 7.05 20.28 -1.00
CA TRP A 108 8.11 19.49 -0.36
C TRP A 108 8.37 19.99 1.07
N PRO A 109 7.50 19.68 2.03
CA PRO A 109 7.72 20.09 3.42
C PRO A 109 8.88 19.31 4.04
N GLU A 110 9.56 19.93 5.02
CA GLU A 110 10.81 19.40 5.59
C GLU A 110 10.62 18.03 6.28
N ASN A 111 9.55 17.89 7.08
CA ASN A 111 9.31 16.69 7.91
C ASN A 111 7.88 16.14 7.80
N GLU A 112 7.14 16.55 6.78
CA GLU A 112 5.79 16.05 6.51
C GLU A 112 5.72 15.34 5.16
N THR A 113 4.59 14.68 4.91
CA THR A 113 4.29 14.02 3.64
C THR A 113 4.30 15.02 2.49
N LEU A 114 4.86 14.65 1.35
CA LEU A 114 4.72 15.43 0.11
C LEU A 114 3.24 15.64 -0.22
N GLN A 115 2.89 16.79 -0.73
CA GLN A 115 1.49 17.15 -0.98
C GLN A 115 1.29 17.59 -2.43
N ALA A 116 0.29 17.02 -3.09
CA ALA A 116 -0.20 17.54 -4.35
C ALA A 116 -1.09 18.76 -4.07
N VAL A 117 -0.85 19.83 -4.82
CA VAL A 117 -1.64 21.07 -4.75
C VAL A 117 -2.42 21.20 -6.05
N PRO A 118 -3.74 21.42 -5.99
CA PRO A 118 -4.58 21.61 -7.16
C PRO A 118 -4.06 22.71 -8.10
N VAL A 119 -4.11 22.45 -9.40
CA VAL A 119 -3.64 23.38 -10.45
C VAL A 119 -4.73 23.71 -11.47
N ILE A 120 -5.84 22.97 -11.46
CA ILE A 120 -7.00 23.17 -12.32
C ILE A 120 -8.11 23.81 -11.50
N HIS A 121 -8.32 25.11 -11.73
CA HIS A 121 -9.27 25.93 -10.95
C HIS A 121 -10.50 26.37 -11.74
N THR A 122 -10.57 26.02 -13.04
CA THR A 122 -11.69 26.38 -13.89
C THR A 122 -12.03 25.25 -14.86
N ILE A 123 -13.28 25.23 -15.28
CA ILE A 123 -13.79 24.30 -16.31
C ILE A 123 -13.00 24.40 -17.62
N ASP A 124 -12.58 25.61 -18.02
CA ASP A 124 -11.80 25.79 -19.25
C ASP A 124 -10.38 25.21 -19.13
N GLN A 125 -9.76 25.26 -17.94
CA GLN A 125 -8.48 24.57 -17.69
C GLN A 125 -8.67 23.05 -17.79
N MET A 126 -9.75 22.50 -17.24
CA MET A 126 -10.05 21.07 -17.33
C MET A 126 -10.30 20.61 -18.78
N LYS A 127 -10.99 21.41 -19.59
CA LYS A 127 -11.17 21.14 -21.03
C LYS A 127 -9.86 21.09 -21.79
N SER A 128 -8.92 21.97 -21.45
CA SER A 128 -7.60 22.07 -22.10
C SER A 128 -6.58 21.06 -21.62
N PHE A 129 -6.95 20.18 -20.68
CA PHE A 129 -6.05 19.14 -20.18
C PHE A 129 -5.64 18.17 -21.30
N GLU A 130 -4.35 17.89 -21.40
CA GLU A 130 -3.73 16.94 -22.33
C GLU A 130 -3.03 15.82 -21.58
N ILE A 131 -3.01 14.62 -22.17
CA ILE A 131 -2.32 13.47 -21.62
C ILE A 131 -0.80 13.73 -21.68
N PRO A 132 -0.07 13.61 -20.56
CA PRO A 132 1.35 13.86 -20.53
C PRO A 132 2.16 12.73 -21.18
N ASP A 133 3.44 13.04 -21.49
CA ASP A 133 4.40 12.01 -21.88
C ASP A 133 4.64 11.01 -20.73
N PRO A 134 4.79 9.70 -20.98
CA PRO A 134 4.96 8.68 -19.95
C PRO A 134 6.12 8.92 -18.95
N GLU A 135 7.12 9.72 -19.30
CA GLU A 135 8.20 10.11 -18.40
C GLU A 135 8.01 11.49 -17.75
N ALA A 136 6.85 12.12 -17.93
CA ALA A 136 6.58 13.44 -17.34
C ALA A 136 6.60 13.41 -15.79
N GLY A 137 6.95 14.54 -15.21
CA GLY A 137 6.96 14.74 -13.75
C GLY A 137 7.86 13.74 -13.02
N LEU A 138 7.41 13.28 -11.87
CA LEU A 138 8.16 12.34 -11.04
C LEU A 138 8.30 10.94 -11.65
N TYR A 139 7.51 10.56 -12.65
CA TYR A 139 7.65 9.24 -13.29
C TYR A 139 9.05 9.08 -13.91
N GLY A 140 9.56 10.10 -14.63
CA GLY A 140 10.92 10.07 -15.16
C GLY A 140 11.99 10.00 -14.07
N THR A 141 11.74 10.59 -12.90
CA THR A 141 12.64 10.49 -11.73
C THR A 141 12.63 9.07 -11.16
N VAL A 142 11.44 8.47 -10.97
CA VAL A 142 11.28 7.08 -10.50
C VAL A 142 12.03 6.11 -11.41
N ILE A 143 11.91 6.24 -12.73
CA ILE A 143 12.60 5.39 -13.71
C ILE A 143 14.13 5.50 -13.57
N LYS A 144 14.67 6.72 -13.48
CA LYS A 144 16.10 6.97 -13.31
C LYS A 144 16.61 6.43 -11.97
N TRP A 145 15.88 6.68 -10.89
CA TRP A 145 16.29 6.21 -9.56
C TRP A 145 16.20 4.70 -9.44
N HIS A 146 15.21 4.06 -10.05
CA HIS A 146 15.09 2.61 -10.08
C HIS A 146 16.34 1.97 -10.74
N THR A 147 16.79 2.49 -11.88
CA THR A 147 18.01 2.04 -12.54
C THR A 147 19.23 2.21 -11.62
N ARG A 148 19.34 3.37 -10.97
CA ARG A 148 20.44 3.63 -10.02
C ARG A 148 20.40 2.72 -8.81
N MET A 149 19.23 2.48 -8.24
CA MET A 149 19.06 1.56 -7.10
C MET A 149 19.43 0.11 -7.46
N LYS A 150 19.15 -0.35 -8.68
CA LYS A 150 19.63 -1.67 -9.16
C LYS A 150 21.16 -1.77 -9.19
N GLU A 151 21.85 -0.72 -9.63
CA GLU A 151 23.33 -0.66 -9.59
C GLU A 151 23.84 -0.75 -8.14
N LEU A 152 23.26 0.06 -7.23
CA LEU A 152 23.64 0.07 -5.82
C LEU A 152 23.35 -1.28 -5.13
N ALA A 153 22.23 -1.91 -5.46
CA ALA A 153 21.86 -3.23 -4.95
C ALA A 153 22.90 -4.30 -5.34
N ALA A 154 23.40 -4.26 -6.58
CA ALA A 154 24.45 -5.18 -7.03
C ALA A 154 25.80 -5.01 -6.30
N GLU A 155 26.04 -3.84 -5.72
CA GLU A 155 27.24 -3.52 -4.94
C GLU A 155 27.04 -3.70 -3.42
N THR A 156 25.84 -4.10 -2.98
CA THR A 156 25.45 -4.20 -1.56
C THR A 156 25.42 -5.66 -1.12
N LYS A 157 26.10 -5.95 -0.01
CA LYS A 157 26.05 -7.25 0.66
C LYS A 157 25.21 -7.15 1.92
N ILE A 158 24.25 -8.08 2.06
CA ILE A 158 23.45 -8.22 3.27
C ILE A 158 23.71 -9.59 3.90
N ILE A 159 23.73 -9.64 5.23
CA ILE A 159 23.86 -10.87 6.00
C ILE A 159 22.74 -10.88 7.05
N PHE A 160 21.83 -11.86 6.96
CA PHE A 160 20.79 -12.14 7.93
C PHE A 160 21.26 -13.27 8.84
N ASP A 161 21.49 -12.98 10.12
CA ASP A 161 21.91 -13.97 11.12
C ASP A 161 22.98 -14.97 10.61
N GLY A 162 23.99 -14.45 9.92
CA GLY A 162 25.06 -15.22 9.30
C GLY A 162 24.78 -15.83 7.93
N ALA A 163 23.55 -15.83 7.45
CA ALA A 163 23.18 -16.26 6.10
C ALA A 163 23.27 -15.10 5.09
N GLU A 164 23.69 -15.41 3.88
CA GLU A 164 23.73 -14.42 2.80
C GLU A 164 22.32 -14.00 2.38
N GLY A 165 22.10 -12.71 2.32
CA GLY A 165 20.88 -12.08 1.84
C GLY A 165 21.18 -11.10 0.69
N ARG A 166 20.15 -10.42 0.22
CA ARG A 166 20.30 -9.43 -0.87
C ARG A 166 19.35 -8.24 -0.74
N VAL A 167 19.69 -7.16 -1.44
CA VAL A 167 18.73 -6.11 -1.76
C VAL A 167 17.93 -6.53 -2.98
N ARG A 168 16.61 -6.46 -2.88
CA ARG A 168 15.69 -6.66 -4.00
C ARG A 168 15.08 -5.32 -4.38
N VAL A 169 15.48 -4.79 -5.53
CA VAL A 169 14.78 -3.64 -6.11
C VAL A 169 13.55 -4.17 -6.84
N GLU A 170 12.38 -3.82 -6.32
CA GLU A 170 11.09 -4.24 -6.89
C GLU A 170 10.92 -3.65 -8.30
N PRO A 171 10.13 -4.27 -9.18
CA PRO A 171 9.79 -3.68 -10.46
C PRO A 171 9.27 -2.25 -10.31
N ILE A 172 9.48 -1.41 -11.32
CA ILE A 172 9.03 -0.03 -11.29
C ILE A 172 7.53 0.00 -10.94
N ASN A 173 7.22 0.69 -9.86
CA ASN A 173 5.85 0.94 -9.42
C ASN A 173 5.60 2.44 -9.46
N LEU A 174 4.64 2.88 -10.24
CA LEU A 174 4.28 4.28 -10.39
C LEU A 174 3.33 4.78 -9.29
N MET A 175 3.03 3.94 -8.29
CA MET A 175 2.08 4.25 -7.20
C MET A 175 0.73 4.69 -7.78
N ALA A 176 0.06 3.79 -8.49
CA ALA A 176 -1.16 4.11 -9.22
C ALA A 176 -2.30 4.54 -8.27
N LEU A 177 -2.48 5.84 -8.11
CA LEU A 177 -3.77 6.38 -7.69
C LEU A 177 -4.80 6.06 -8.76
N GLY A 178 -6.05 5.83 -8.37
CA GLY A 178 -7.13 5.69 -9.36
C GLY A 178 -7.43 7.02 -10.07
N PRO A 179 -8.10 6.97 -11.23
CA PRO A 179 -8.37 8.17 -12.03
C PRO A 179 -9.12 9.27 -11.29
N HIS A 180 -10.08 8.90 -10.43
CA HIS A 180 -10.82 9.88 -9.64
C HIS A 180 -9.92 10.54 -8.58
N MET A 181 -9.06 9.76 -7.91
CA MET A 181 -8.13 10.31 -6.93
C MET A 181 -7.16 11.31 -7.56
N ILE A 182 -6.64 11.01 -8.77
CA ILE A 182 -5.80 11.95 -9.54
C ILE A 182 -6.59 13.20 -9.91
N ALA A 183 -7.85 13.07 -10.31
CA ALA A 183 -8.69 14.22 -10.62
C ALA A 183 -8.87 15.14 -9.39
N ILE A 184 -9.05 14.56 -8.19
CA ILE A 184 -9.12 15.31 -6.93
C ILE A 184 -7.78 16.00 -6.63
N ASP A 185 -6.63 15.33 -6.85
CA ASP A 185 -5.31 15.94 -6.64
C ASP A 185 -5.07 17.14 -7.58
N LEU A 186 -5.61 17.11 -8.79
CA LEU A 186 -5.44 18.17 -9.79
C LEU A 186 -6.42 19.33 -9.63
N VAL A 187 -7.65 19.05 -9.22
CA VAL A 187 -8.76 20.01 -9.17
C VAL A 187 -9.10 20.44 -7.74
N GLY A 188 -8.93 19.53 -6.80
CA GLY A 188 -9.40 19.70 -5.44
C GLY A 188 -10.88 19.32 -5.25
N PRO A 189 -11.51 19.73 -4.13
CA PRO A 189 -12.88 19.35 -3.81
C PRO A 189 -13.92 19.89 -4.77
N ASP A 190 -13.61 20.89 -5.59
CA ASP A 190 -14.51 21.43 -6.61
C ASP A 190 -14.85 20.37 -7.67
N PHE A 191 -14.03 19.32 -7.82
CA PHE A 191 -14.31 18.23 -8.74
C PHE A 191 -15.63 17.52 -8.43
N TYR A 192 -15.96 17.31 -7.14
CA TYR A 192 -17.25 16.73 -6.74
C TYR A 192 -18.44 17.57 -7.20
N TRP A 193 -18.26 18.90 -7.12
CA TRP A 193 -19.31 19.83 -7.56
C TRP A 193 -19.44 19.82 -9.08
N TRP A 194 -18.33 19.81 -9.79
CA TRP A 194 -18.33 19.76 -11.28
C TRP A 194 -18.89 18.43 -11.80
N CYS A 195 -18.76 17.33 -11.10
CA CYS A 195 -19.42 16.07 -11.45
C CYS A 195 -20.95 16.21 -11.51
N VAL A 196 -21.53 17.13 -10.74
CA VAL A 196 -22.98 17.39 -10.75
C VAL A 196 -23.37 18.43 -11.80
N GLU A 197 -22.57 19.48 -11.97
CA GLU A 197 -22.88 20.59 -12.91
C GLU A 197 -22.49 20.28 -14.35
N GLU A 198 -21.37 19.62 -14.57
CA GLU A 198 -20.75 19.34 -15.87
C GLU A 198 -20.35 17.85 -16.01
N PRO A 199 -21.29 16.91 -15.83
CA PRO A 199 -20.97 15.48 -15.72
C PRO A 199 -20.25 14.91 -16.93
N ASP A 200 -20.61 15.31 -18.15
CA ASP A 200 -20.00 14.78 -19.36
C ASP A 200 -18.54 15.22 -19.49
N LEU A 201 -18.25 16.47 -19.12
CA LEU A 201 -16.88 16.97 -19.12
C LEU A 201 -16.00 16.29 -18.06
N CYS A 202 -16.54 16.03 -16.87
CA CYS A 202 -15.82 15.28 -15.84
C CYS A 202 -15.52 13.84 -16.30
N LYS A 203 -16.46 13.22 -17.02
CA LYS A 203 -16.24 11.88 -17.62
C LYS A 203 -15.14 11.91 -18.70
N GLU A 204 -15.12 12.91 -19.55
CA GLU A 204 -14.06 13.10 -20.55
C GLU A 204 -12.68 13.30 -19.86
N PHE A 205 -12.64 14.10 -18.81
CA PHE A 205 -11.42 14.32 -18.03
C PHE A 205 -10.92 13.05 -17.36
N LEU A 206 -11.80 12.29 -16.70
CA LEU A 206 -11.47 11.00 -16.10
C LEU A 206 -10.99 9.99 -17.15
N GLN A 207 -11.58 9.99 -18.36
CA GLN A 207 -11.12 9.14 -19.44
C GLN A 207 -9.70 9.51 -19.90
N LYS A 208 -9.39 10.80 -20.07
CA LYS A 208 -8.04 11.26 -20.40
C LYS A 208 -7.01 10.84 -19.34
N ILE A 209 -7.35 10.94 -18.05
CA ILE A 209 -6.48 10.46 -16.97
C ILE A 209 -6.30 8.94 -17.07
N THR A 210 -7.38 8.19 -17.31
CA THR A 210 -7.32 6.73 -17.47
C THR A 210 -6.43 6.33 -18.64
N ASP A 211 -6.56 6.98 -19.79
CA ASP A 211 -5.74 6.74 -20.97
C ASP A 211 -4.27 7.05 -20.68
N GLY A 212 -3.97 8.14 -19.96
CA GLY A 212 -2.62 8.48 -19.53
C GLY A 212 -2.00 7.45 -18.58
N ILE A 213 -2.79 6.88 -17.66
CA ILE A 213 -2.35 5.76 -16.80
C ILE A 213 -2.03 4.53 -17.66
N ILE A 214 -2.90 4.22 -18.64
CA ILE A 214 -2.70 3.08 -19.55
C ILE A 214 -1.40 3.26 -20.34
N ASP A 215 -1.19 4.42 -20.95
CA ASP A 215 0.01 4.72 -21.75
C ASP A 215 1.29 4.61 -20.89
N SER A 216 1.26 5.13 -19.68
CA SER A 216 2.38 5.07 -18.74
C SER A 216 2.69 3.64 -18.29
N GLU A 217 1.66 2.86 -17.92
CA GLU A 217 1.84 1.47 -17.49
C GLU A 217 2.33 0.58 -18.64
N GLU A 218 1.86 0.79 -19.86
CA GLU A 218 2.37 0.09 -21.04
C GLU A 218 3.82 0.45 -21.35
N TYR A 219 4.19 1.71 -21.19
CA TYR A 219 5.55 2.17 -21.34
C TYR A 219 6.47 1.49 -20.30
N ILE A 220 6.08 1.51 -19.02
CA ILE A 220 6.84 0.87 -17.94
C ILE A 220 7.02 -0.63 -18.19
N ARG A 221 5.98 -1.33 -18.62
CA ARG A 221 6.06 -2.79 -18.92
C ARG A 221 6.98 -3.12 -20.09
N LYS A 222 7.29 -2.15 -20.95
CA LYS A 222 8.30 -2.32 -22.02
C LYS A 222 9.73 -2.14 -21.50
N ILE A 223 9.97 -1.15 -20.64
CA ILE A 223 11.32 -0.83 -20.15
C ILE A 223 11.74 -1.65 -18.94
N ASP A 224 10.78 -2.14 -18.13
CA ASP A 224 10.99 -3.01 -16.99
C ASP A 224 10.01 -4.20 -17.04
N PRO A 225 10.24 -5.19 -17.92
CA PRO A 225 9.33 -6.32 -18.12
C PRO A 225 9.12 -7.11 -16.83
N ARG A 226 7.88 -7.26 -16.43
CA ARG A 226 7.50 -8.05 -15.26
C ARG A 226 7.27 -9.50 -15.65
N PRO A 227 7.63 -10.48 -14.78
CA PRO A 227 7.22 -11.88 -15.00
C PRO A 227 5.70 -12.00 -15.09
N CYS A 228 5.18 -12.97 -15.87
CA CYS A 228 3.72 -13.21 -15.99
C CYS A 228 2.99 -13.45 -14.66
N ALA A 229 3.72 -13.70 -13.55
CA ALA A 229 3.15 -13.76 -12.20
C ALA A 229 2.61 -12.39 -11.72
N TYR A 230 3.06 -11.30 -12.31
CA TYR A 230 2.66 -9.92 -11.98
C TYR A 230 1.54 -9.40 -12.90
N ASP A 231 0.63 -10.24 -13.34
CA ASP A 231 -0.61 -9.82 -13.96
C ASP A 231 -1.57 -9.30 -12.88
N ALA A 232 -1.13 -8.23 -12.25
CA ALA A 232 -1.75 -7.59 -11.11
C ALA A 232 -1.77 -6.07 -11.33
N PHE A 233 -2.86 -5.45 -10.90
CA PHE A 233 -2.99 -4.00 -10.87
C PHE A 233 -3.76 -3.57 -9.62
N GLY A 234 -3.36 -2.45 -9.04
CA GLY A 234 -4.02 -1.87 -7.88
C GLY A 234 -4.31 -0.41 -8.09
N THR A 235 -5.44 0.06 -7.58
CA THR A 235 -5.80 1.47 -7.49
C THR A 235 -6.02 1.88 -6.04
N ALA A 236 -5.82 3.17 -5.76
CA ALA A 236 -6.17 3.80 -4.50
C ALA A 236 -7.20 4.89 -4.76
N GLU A 237 -8.35 4.81 -4.07
CA GLU A 237 -9.51 5.68 -4.30
C GLU A 237 -10.11 6.20 -2.98
N ASP A 238 -9.25 6.71 -2.08
CA ASP A 238 -9.66 7.18 -0.75
C ASP A 238 -10.73 8.27 -0.80
N SER A 239 -10.54 9.25 -1.68
CA SER A 239 -11.46 10.39 -1.85
C SER A 239 -12.84 9.97 -2.35
N SER A 240 -12.98 8.79 -2.96
CA SER A 240 -14.26 8.28 -3.44
C SER A 240 -15.20 7.78 -2.33
N THR A 241 -14.67 7.53 -1.14
CA THR A 241 -15.45 7.01 -0.01
C THR A 241 -16.51 7.99 0.54
N VAL A 242 -16.42 9.28 0.17
CA VAL A 242 -17.44 10.29 0.51
C VAL A 242 -18.54 10.42 -0.54
N MET A 243 -18.41 9.75 -1.69
CA MET A 243 -19.42 9.74 -2.76
C MET A 243 -20.56 8.77 -2.45
N SER A 244 -21.75 9.02 -3.02
CA SER A 244 -22.79 8.00 -3.01
C SER A 244 -22.42 6.79 -3.90
N ALA A 245 -23.06 5.65 -3.68
CA ALA A 245 -22.84 4.47 -4.53
C ALA A 245 -23.15 4.74 -6.00
N GLU A 246 -24.15 5.57 -6.30
CA GLU A 246 -24.53 5.98 -7.65
C GLU A 246 -23.42 6.82 -8.29
N MET A 247 -22.89 7.83 -7.58
CA MET A 247 -21.77 8.64 -8.07
C MET A 247 -20.51 7.80 -8.26
N PHE A 248 -20.22 6.88 -7.35
CA PHE A 248 -19.10 5.97 -7.52
C PHE A 248 -19.22 5.11 -8.79
N ARG A 249 -20.43 4.57 -9.08
CA ARG A 249 -20.70 3.84 -10.33
C ARG A 249 -20.53 4.68 -11.58
N GLU A 250 -20.79 5.97 -11.47
CA GLU A 250 -20.75 6.88 -12.62
C GLU A 250 -19.36 7.46 -12.87
N PHE A 251 -18.64 7.84 -11.81
CA PHE A 251 -17.39 8.62 -11.91
C PHE A 251 -16.13 7.90 -11.44
N VAL A 252 -16.23 6.69 -10.89
CA VAL A 252 -15.05 5.94 -10.41
C VAL A 252 -14.98 4.56 -11.08
N ALA A 253 -15.98 3.73 -10.84
CA ALA A 253 -15.96 2.33 -11.24
C ALA A 253 -15.68 2.08 -12.74
N PRO A 254 -16.20 2.85 -13.72
CA PRO A 254 -15.94 2.60 -15.13
C PRO A 254 -14.48 2.78 -15.53
N TYR A 255 -13.76 3.65 -14.86
CA TYR A 255 -12.36 3.99 -15.12
C TYR A 255 -11.41 2.99 -14.46
N ASP A 256 -11.60 2.67 -13.17
CA ASP A 256 -10.89 1.60 -12.50
C ASP A 256 -11.07 0.25 -13.21
N LYS A 257 -12.29 -0.02 -13.68
CA LYS A 257 -12.57 -1.25 -14.43
C LYS A 257 -11.76 -1.37 -15.70
N GLN A 258 -11.53 -0.29 -16.44
CA GLN A 258 -10.69 -0.30 -17.64
C GLN A 258 -9.26 -0.69 -17.30
N LEU A 259 -8.70 -0.15 -16.19
CA LEU A 259 -7.36 -0.47 -15.72
C LEU A 259 -7.26 -1.94 -15.28
N TYR A 260 -8.23 -2.41 -14.51
CA TYR A 260 -8.28 -3.80 -14.06
C TYR A 260 -8.45 -4.79 -15.22
N ASP A 261 -9.33 -4.48 -16.18
CA ASP A 261 -9.55 -5.35 -17.34
C ASP A 261 -8.30 -5.45 -18.21
N ARG A 262 -7.46 -4.41 -18.23
CA ARG A 262 -6.23 -4.40 -19.02
C ARG A 262 -5.05 -5.04 -18.30
N PHE A 263 -4.85 -4.74 -17.01
CA PHE A 263 -3.63 -5.05 -16.28
C PHE A 263 -3.81 -5.99 -15.09
N GLY A 264 -5.03 -6.18 -14.60
CA GLY A 264 -5.37 -6.94 -13.40
C GLY A 264 -6.10 -8.25 -13.69
N GLN A 265 -5.59 -9.09 -14.59
CA GLN A 265 -6.26 -10.34 -14.96
C GLN A 265 -6.23 -11.38 -13.83
N LYS A 266 -5.19 -11.38 -12.99
CA LYS A 266 -5.02 -12.29 -11.86
C LYS A 266 -5.26 -11.65 -10.51
N CYS A 267 -4.89 -10.38 -10.37
CA CYS A 267 -5.02 -9.66 -9.12
C CYS A 267 -5.51 -8.23 -9.36
N ARG A 268 -6.63 -7.90 -8.74
CA ARG A 268 -7.23 -6.56 -8.72
C ARG A 268 -7.23 -6.07 -7.28
N ALA A 269 -6.29 -5.21 -6.96
CA ALA A 269 -6.18 -4.66 -5.61
C ALA A 269 -6.84 -3.28 -5.52
N MET A 270 -7.58 -3.06 -4.45
CA MET A 270 -8.15 -1.76 -4.11
C MET A 270 -7.63 -1.31 -2.75
N HIS A 271 -7.25 -0.04 -2.65
CA HIS A 271 -7.03 0.66 -1.41
C HIS A 271 -8.07 1.76 -1.22
N GLN A 272 -8.73 1.77 -0.06
CA GLN A 272 -9.65 2.84 0.36
C GLN A 272 -9.64 2.93 1.88
N CYS A 273 -9.05 3.95 2.46
CA CYS A 273 -8.99 4.13 3.92
C CYS A 273 -10.07 5.09 4.45
N GLY A 274 -11.33 4.79 4.17
CA GLY A 274 -12.47 5.61 4.57
C GLY A 274 -13.74 4.81 4.91
N PRO A 275 -14.90 5.47 5.12
CA PRO A 275 -16.18 4.82 5.41
C PRO A 275 -16.79 4.17 4.16
N SER A 276 -16.15 3.11 3.66
CA SER A 276 -16.44 2.48 2.36
C SER A 276 -17.54 1.44 2.36
N SER A 277 -18.23 1.18 3.47
CA SER A 277 -19.21 0.08 3.59
C SER A 277 -20.27 0.04 2.49
N HIS A 278 -20.75 1.20 2.04
CA HIS A 278 -21.75 1.34 0.98
C HIS A 278 -21.22 1.02 -0.44
N LEU A 279 -19.91 0.88 -0.60
CA LEU A 279 -19.24 0.56 -1.86
C LEU A 279 -18.88 -0.91 -2.00
N HIS A 280 -18.95 -1.71 -0.92
CA HIS A 280 -18.45 -3.09 -0.90
C HIS A 280 -19.08 -3.96 -1.99
N GLU A 281 -20.39 -3.83 -2.27
CA GLU A 281 -21.05 -4.57 -3.34
C GLU A 281 -20.46 -4.24 -4.72
N ILE A 282 -20.22 -2.95 -4.99
CA ILE A 282 -19.63 -2.50 -6.25
C ILE A 282 -18.21 -3.04 -6.40
N LEU A 283 -17.40 -2.95 -5.33
CA LEU A 283 -16.03 -3.43 -5.35
C LEU A 283 -15.96 -4.94 -5.63
N VAL A 284 -16.82 -5.73 -4.99
CA VAL A 284 -16.80 -7.19 -5.11
C VAL A 284 -17.46 -7.66 -6.41
N ASP A 285 -18.66 -7.17 -6.72
CA ASP A 285 -19.50 -7.76 -7.78
C ASP A 285 -19.30 -7.10 -9.14
N GLU A 286 -19.01 -5.79 -9.19
CA GLU A 286 -18.85 -5.04 -10.43
C GLU A 286 -17.38 -4.89 -10.83
N LEU A 287 -16.49 -4.43 -9.92
CA LEU A 287 -15.05 -4.30 -10.17
C LEU A 287 -14.31 -5.63 -10.04
N ARG A 288 -14.87 -6.58 -9.28
CA ARG A 288 -14.31 -7.91 -9.04
C ARG A 288 -12.90 -7.84 -8.45
N ILE A 289 -12.74 -7.01 -7.43
CA ILE A 289 -11.46 -6.94 -6.73
C ILE A 289 -11.15 -8.29 -6.09
N THR A 290 -9.87 -8.65 -6.07
CA THR A 290 -9.36 -9.87 -5.41
C THR A 290 -8.69 -9.57 -4.09
N ASN A 291 -8.25 -8.32 -3.89
CA ASN A 291 -7.54 -7.87 -2.71
C ASN A 291 -8.07 -6.50 -2.27
N TYR A 292 -8.37 -6.36 -1.00
CA TYR A 292 -8.74 -5.10 -0.37
C TYR A 292 -7.71 -4.76 0.71
N ASN A 293 -6.87 -3.78 0.42
CA ASN A 293 -5.68 -3.50 1.20
C ASN A 293 -5.83 -2.21 1.99
N LEU A 294 -5.51 -2.26 3.29
CA LEU A 294 -5.53 -1.08 4.18
C LEU A 294 -6.87 -0.33 4.08
N PHE A 295 -7.94 -1.08 4.24
CA PHE A 295 -9.32 -0.66 3.94
C PHE A 295 -9.96 0.23 5.03
N GLY A 296 -9.13 0.96 5.76
CA GLY A 296 -9.58 1.86 6.82
C GLY A 296 -10.07 1.12 8.07
N TYR A 297 -10.27 1.87 9.12
CA TYR A 297 -10.75 1.37 10.42
C TYR A 297 -12.18 1.85 10.75
N GLN A 298 -12.81 2.56 9.81
CA GLN A 298 -14.14 3.14 10.01
C GLN A 298 -15.28 2.17 9.68
N VAL A 299 -14.94 1.02 9.06
CA VAL A 299 -15.89 -0.06 8.82
C VAL A 299 -15.67 -1.16 9.86
N GLU A 300 -16.75 -1.55 10.54
CA GLU A 300 -16.69 -2.56 11.59
C GLU A 300 -16.25 -3.93 11.06
N PRO A 301 -15.36 -4.66 11.76
CA PRO A 301 -14.87 -5.98 11.33
C PRO A 301 -15.98 -6.99 11.05
N GLU A 302 -17.07 -6.98 11.82
CA GLU A 302 -18.24 -7.82 11.60
C GLU A 302 -18.88 -7.57 10.24
N TYR A 303 -19.01 -6.30 9.85
CA TYR A 303 -19.59 -5.93 8.56
C TYR A 303 -18.68 -6.35 7.40
N ILE A 304 -17.36 -6.16 7.54
CA ILE A 304 -16.37 -6.59 6.55
C ILE A 304 -16.42 -8.11 6.37
N ALA A 305 -16.45 -8.86 7.48
CA ALA A 305 -16.58 -10.32 7.44
C ALA A 305 -17.81 -10.77 6.65
N LYS A 306 -18.93 -10.09 6.85
CA LYS A 306 -20.19 -10.40 6.16
C LYS A 306 -20.19 -10.02 4.68
N SER A 307 -19.67 -8.84 4.34
CA SER A 307 -19.75 -8.29 2.96
C SER A 307 -18.67 -8.82 2.04
N MET A 308 -17.45 -9.02 2.56
CA MET A 308 -16.24 -9.35 1.78
C MET A 308 -15.59 -10.68 2.16
N GLY A 309 -15.92 -11.23 3.35
CA GLY A 309 -15.28 -12.45 3.85
C GLY A 309 -15.34 -13.62 2.89
N GLY A 310 -14.19 -14.23 2.61
CA GLY A 310 -14.06 -15.36 1.67
C GLY A 310 -14.23 -15.01 0.19
N LYS A 311 -14.54 -13.75 -0.15
CA LYS A 311 -14.67 -13.27 -1.53
C LYS A 311 -13.38 -12.58 -2.01
N VAL A 312 -12.72 -11.84 -1.11
CA VAL A 312 -11.48 -11.12 -1.39
C VAL A 312 -10.47 -11.36 -0.27
N SER A 313 -9.18 -11.27 -0.60
CA SER A 313 -8.12 -11.22 0.40
C SER A 313 -8.13 -9.85 1.08
N LEU A 314 -8.00 -9.85 2.42
CA LEU A 314 -8.13 -8.66 3.25
C LEU A 314 -6.83 -8.37 3.99
N LEU A 315 -6.34 -7.11 3.92
CA LEU A 315 -5.21 -6.62 4.70
C LEU A 315 -5.65 -5.38 5.50
N GLY A 316 -5.74 -5.51 6.81
CA GLY A 316 -6.22 -4.43 7.70
C GLY A 316 -6.69 -4.99 9.04
N ASN A 317 -7.39 -4.23 9.90
CA ASN A 317 -7.73 -2.81 9.77
C ASN A 317 -7.66 -2.09 11.14
N ILE A 318 -6.59 -2.34 11.89
CA ILE A 318 -6.43 -1.76 13.24
C ILE A 318 -6.28 -0.23 13.13
N ASN A 319 -7.00 0.47 13.99
CA ASN A 319 -7.02 1.94 14.01
C ASN A 319 -5.62 2.51 14.32
N PRO A 320 -4.94 3.22 13.38
CA PRO A 320 -3.62 3.80 13.61
C PRO A 320 -3.64 4.87 14.72
N MET A 321 -4.74 5.58 14.91
CA MET A 321 -4.86 6.58 15.97
C MET A 321 -4.95 5.93 17.35
N LEU A 322 -5.56 4.74 17.45
CA LEU A 322 -5.52 3.93 18.65
C LEU A 322 -4.10 3.39 18.91
N MET A 323 -3.41 2.95 17.84
CA MET A 323 -2.01 2.53 17.96
C MET A 323 -1.09 3.67 18.43
N LEU A 324 -1.37 4.92 18.02
CA LEU A 324 -0.59 6.09 18.42
C LEU A 324 -0.85 6.53 19.85
N SER A 325 -2.11 6.67 20.24
CA SER A 325 -2.50 7.33 21.50
C SER A 325 -3.05 6.38 22.57
N GLY A 326 -3.38 5.15 22.20
CA GLY A 326 -3.92 4.15 23.12
C GLY A 326 -2.83 3.46 23.93
N THR A 327 -3.24 2.83 25.01
CA THR A 327 -2.40 1.91 25.77
C THR A 327 -2.25 0.59 25.01
N ARG A 328 -1.16 -0.14 25.28
CA ARG A 328 -0.96 -1.50 24.71
C ARG A 328 -2.14 -2.44 24.96
N ALA A 329 -2.80 -2.33 26.13
CA ALA A 329 -3.99 -3.11 26.44
C ALA A 329 -5.18 -2.76 25.52
N GLN A 330 -5.42 -1.49 25.26
CA GLN A 330 -6.48 -1.07 24.33
C GLN A 330 -6.20 -1.54 22.90
N VAL A 331 -4.95 -1.46 22.44
CA VAL A 331 -4.55 -2.00 21.13
C VAL A 331 -4.79 -3.50 21.08
N ARG A 332 -4.36 -4.26 22.11
CA ARG A 332 -4.61 -5.69 22.23
C ARG A 332 -6.10 -6.02 22.15
N ASP A 333 -6.93 -5.30 22.87
CA ASP A 333 -8.39 -5.57 22.90
C ASP A 333 -9.05 -5.31 21.53
N GLU A 334 -8.61 -4.27 20.82
CA GLU A 334 -9.06 -4.00 19.44
C GLU A 334 -8.58 -5.07 18.47
N VAL A 335 -7.32 -5.51 18.57
CA VAL A 335 -6.79 -6.60 17.75
C VAL A 335 -7.56 -7.89 18.01
N MET A 336 -7.82 -8.24 19.28
CA MET A 336 -8.57 -9.42 19.63
C MET A 336 -9.99 -9.36 19.05
N ARG A 337 -10.70 -8.23 19.22
CA ARG A 337 -12.03 -8.00 18.64
C ARG A 337 -12.02 -8.17 17.12
N THR A 338 -11.02 -7.65 16.44
CA THR A 338 -10.87 -7.79 14.99
C THR A 338 -10.64 -9.24 14.58
N LEU A 339 -9.78 -9.96 15.30
CA LEU A 339 -9.47 -11.36 15.02
C LEU A 339 -10.67 -12.30 15.24
N GLU A 340 -11.58 -12.00 16.16
CA GLU A 340 -12.82 -12.79 16.35
C GLU A 340 -13.68 -12.84 15.06
N TYR A 341 -13.71 -11.77 14.29
CA TYR A 341 -14.50 -11.70 13.04
C TYR A 341 -13.68 -12.04 11.79
N LEU A 342 -12.48 -11.50 11.67
CA LEU A 342 -11.65 -11.63 10.46
C LEU A 342 -10.64 -12.77 10.54
N GLY A 343 -10.19 -13.14 11.73
CA GLY A 343 -9.24 -14.23 11.96
C GLY A 343 -9.66 -15.57 11.33
N PRO A 344 -10.93 -15.99 11.36
CA PRO A 344 -11.40 -17.21 10.68
C PRO A 344 -11.43 -17.13 9.16
N LEU A 345 -11.34 -15.94 8.54
CA LEU A 345 -11.51 -15.78 7.09
C LEU A 345 -10.26 -16.22 6.30
N PRO A 346 -10.42 -16.92 5.18
CA PRO A 346 -9.30 -17.21 4.28
C PRO A 346 -8.75 -15.90 3.68
N GLY A 347 -7.43 -15.83 3.47
CA GLY A 347 -6.80 -14.68 2.84
C GLY A 347 -6.75 -13.40 3.72
N TYR A 348 -7.03 -13.50 5.03
CA TYR A 348 -6.93 -12.35 5.93
C TYR A 348 -5.52 -12.23 6.52
N ILE A 349 -4.96 -11.04 6.43
CA ILE A 349 -3.70 -10.62 7.04
C ILE A 349 -4.00 -9.45 7.98
N LEU A 350 -3.63 -9.59 9.24
CA LEU A 350 -3.77 -8.53 10.24
C LEU A 350 -2.80 -7.38 9.94
N SER A 351 -3.29 -6.16 9.93
CA SER A 351 -2.52 -4.96 9.66
C SER A 351 -3.13 -3.74 10.35
N ASP A 352 -2.40 -2.62 10.30
CA ASP A 352 -3.00 -1.30 10.49
C ASP A 352 -4.04 -1.03 9.39
N GLY A 353 -4.93 -0.07 9.65
CA GLY A 353 -6.05 0.21 8.73
C GLY A 353 -5.74 1.27 7.65
N ALA A 354 -4.56 1.90 7.71
CA ALA A 354 -4.15 2.92 6.74
C ALA A 354 -2.63 2.95 6.56
N ASN A 355 -1.90 3.46 7.55
CA ASN A 355 -0.44 3.36 7.64
C ASN A 355 0.03 3.57 9.08
N VAL A 356 1.21 3.03 9.39
CA VAL A 356 1.91 3.27 10.65
C VAL A 356 2.58 4.64 10.55
N CYS A 357 1.97 5.64 11.22
CA CYS A 357 2.49 7.00 11.22
C CYS A 357 3.65 7.19 12.23
N PRO A 358 4.45 8.25 12.08
CA PRO A 358 5.50 8.61 13.05
C PRO A 358 4.97 8.63 14.49
N GLU A 359 5.85 8.27 15.43
CA GLU A 359 5.58 8.29 16.88
C GLU A 359 4.67 7.19 17.42
N ILE A 360 4.10 6.29 16.59
CA ILE A 360 3.45 5.10 17.12
C ILE A 360 4.47 4.29 17.91
N PRO A 361 4.19 4.00 19.21
CA PRO A 361 5.12 3.24 20.04
C PRO A 361 5.37 1.83 19.51
N LEU A 362 6.63 1.39 19.52
CA LEU A 362 7.00 0.02 19.12
C LEU A 362 6.22 -1.05 19.90
N ASP A 363 5.93 -0.82 21.18
CA ASP A 363 5.13 -1.72 22.00
C ASP A 363 3.71 -1.91 21.45
N ASN A 364 3.11 -0.84 20.91
CA ASN A 364 1.78 -0.90 20.31
C ASN A 364 1.82 -1.59 18.94
N ILE A 365 2.86 -1.36 18.12
CA ILE A 365 3.05 -2.06 16.86
C ILE A 365 3.23 -3.56 17.11
N ASN A 366 4.13 -3.92 18.03
CA ASN A 366 4.44 -5.32 18.34
C ASN A 366 3.29 -6.06 19.05
N ALA A 367 2.37 -5.33 19.68
CA ALA A 367 1.16 -5.90 20.29
C ALA A 367 0.29 -6.66 19.27
N LEU A 368 0.29 -6.27 17.99
CA LEU A 368 -0.48 -6.97 16.96
C LEU A 368 -0.03 -8.42 16.80
N VAL A 369 1.28 -8.65 16.68
CA VAL A 369 1.83 -10.01 16.55
C VAL A 369 1.63 -10.83 17.84
N GLU A 370 1.85 -10.20 18.98
CA GLU A 370 1.68 -10.87 20.28
C GLU A 370 0.22 -11.28 20.52
N THR A 371 -0.72 -10.43 20.13
CA THR A 371 -2.15 -10.75 20.22
C THR A 371 -2.56 -11.82 19.19
N ALA A 372 -1.95 -11.82 18.00
CA ALA A 372 -2.20 -12.88 17.01
C ALA A 372 -1.75 -14.26 17.53
N PHE A 373 -0.64 -14.34 18.29
CA PHE A 373 -0.24 -15.58 18.98
C PHE A 373 -1.20 -15.95 20.11
N GLU A 374 -1.65 -14.97 20.90
CA GLU A 374 -2.64 -15.20 21.96
C GLU A 374 -3.93 -15.76 21.38
N TYR A 375 -4.45 -15.14 20.30
CA TYR A 375 -5.63 -15.61 19.58
C TYR A 375 -5.47 -17.05 19.09
N ALA A 376 -4.32 -17.38 18.49
CA ALA A 376 -4.04 -18.74 18.04
C ALA A 376 -4.03 -19.77 19.20
N GLY A 377 -3.54 -19.36 20.36
CA GLY A 377 -3.60 -20.19 21.58
C GLY A 377 -5.02 -20.44 22.13
N LEU A 378 -5.93 -19.49 21.90
CA LEU A 378 -7.34 -19.60 22.27
C LEU A 378 -8.17 -20.42 21.25
N HIS A 379 -7.78 -20.41 19.98
CA HIS A 379 -8.47 -21.04 18.85
C HIS A 379 -7.57 -22.02 18.08
N PRO A 380 -6.97 -23.03 18.76
CA PRO A 380 -6.01 -23.94 18.12
C PRO A 380 -6.62 -24.73 16.94
N GLU A 381 -7.92 -24.94 16.94
CA GLU A 381 -8.66 -25.64 15.87
C GLU A 381 -8.59 -24.92 14.51
N LEU A 382 -8.26 -23.64 14.48
CA LEU A 382 -8.13 -22.86 13.26
C LEU A 382 -6.76 -23.03 12.59
N PHE A 383 -5.76 -23.61 13.26
CA PHE A 383 -4.38 -23.62 12.78
C PHE A 383 -3.87 -25.05 12.58
N THR A 384 -3.04 -25.24 11.54
CA THR A 384 -2.48 -26.56 11.18
C THR A 384 -1.34 -26.98 12.07
N GLU A 385 -0.59 -26.02 12.64
CA GLU A 385 0.44 -26.25 13.64
C GLU A 385 -0.02 -25.70 14.97
N HIS A 386 -0.11 -26.57 15.97
CA HIS A 386 -0.42 -26.15 17.33
C HIS A 386 0.84 -25.61 17.99
N LEU A 387 0.76 -24.41 18.54
CA LEU A 387 1.83 -23.86 19.37
C LEU A 387 2.05 -24.83 20.54
N ALA A 388 3.24 -25.42 20.63
CA ALA A 388 3.61 -26.22 21.79
C ALA A 388 3.47 -25.35 23.05
N LYS A 389 2.67 -25.83 24.02
CA LYS A 389 2.45 -25.16 25.31
C LYS A 389 3.72 -25.10 26.12
#